data_0dc974de5ad75c13d965a8bc213789ea
#
_entry.id   0dc974de5ad75c13d965a8bc213789ea
#
_cell.length_a   1.000
_cell.length_b   1.000
_cell.length_c   1.000
_cell.angle_alpha   90.00
_cell.angle_beta   90.00
_cell.angle_gamma   90.00
#
_symmetry.space_group_name_H-M   'P 1'
#
loop_
_entity.id
_entity.type
_entity.pdbx_description
1 polymer ?
#
loop_
_entity_poly.entity_id
_entity_poly.type
_entity_poly.pdbx_seq_one_letter_code
_entity_poly.pdbx_strand_id
1 'polypeptide(L)'
;MSPALAQREIALAGVALLAAIVSLALSSHGGNAKTQGLLQPLTLDGGRWRASLAGASPVHYGRRTNCSILLRPNTIGVTDSVLPCGVKLYVAYANSPQVLTQVIERRPVPPGRKFELTPKLAEKLGIDGVQKIRWVFAGSAHR
;
A
#
# COMPACT_ATOMS: atom_id res chain seq x y z
N MET A 1 29.91 57.22 4.72
CA MET A 1 29.84 55.86 4.20
C MET A 1 29.90 55.91 2.69
N SER A 2 30.87 55.27 2.09
CA SER A 2 31.04 55.31 0.64
C SER A 2 30.03 54.36 -0.01
N PRO A 3 29.29 54.75 -1.04
CA PRO A 3 28.29 53.93 -1.68
C PRO A 3 28.83 52.61 -2.26
N ALA A 4 30.14 52.53 -2.49
CA ALA A 4 30.82 51.37 -2.99
C ALA A 4 30.84 50.17 -1.98
N LEU A 5 30.83 50.44 -0.69
CA LEU A 5 30.82 49.40 0.35
C LEU A 5 29.45 48.76 0.48
N ALA A 6 28.37 49.52 0.36
CA ALA A 6 27.01 48.99 0.41
C ALA A 6 26.70 48.10 -0.78
N GLN A 7 27.21 48.40 -1.98
CA GLN A 7 27.03 47.55 -3.16
C GLN A 7 27.77 46.20 -3.06
N ARG A 8 28.92 46.17 -2.37
CA ARG A 8 29.68 44.91 -2.19
C ARG A 8 28.98 43.96 -1.25
N GLU A 9 28.35 44.44 -0.20
CA GLU A 9 27.62 43.60 0.75
C GLU A 9 26.34 43.00 0.13
N ILE A 10 25.64 43.77 -0.68
CA ILE A 10 24.45 43.29 -1.39
C ILE A 10 24.82 42.20 -2.41
N ALA A 11 25.92 42.32 -3.11
CA ALA A 11 26.38 41.36 -4.08
C ALA A 11 26.76 40.01 -3.41
N LEU A 12 27.44 40.07 -2.26
CA LEU A 12 27.83 38.88 -1.50
C LEU A 12 26.62 38.18 -0.88
N ALA A 13 25.62 38.89 -0.39
CA ALA A 13 24.39 38.32 0.12
C ALA A 13 23.56 37.61 -0.98
N GLY A 14 23.52 38.19 -2.18
CA GLY A 14 22.81 37.61 -3.32
C GLY A 14 23.43 36.31 -3.79
N VAL A 15 24.76 36.21 -3.84
CA VAL A 15 25.45 34.96 -4.23
C VAL A 15 25.26 33.85 -3.20
N ALA A 16 25.28 34.18 -1.90
CA ALA A 16 25.04 33.21 -0.83
C ALA A 16 23.62 32.65 -0.88
N LEU A 17 22.63 33.46 -1.18
CA LEU A 17 21.24 33.03 -1.29
C LEU A 17 21.01 32.10 -2.48
N LEU A 18 21.60 32.41 -3.64
CA LEU A 18 21.52 31.52 -4.83
C LEU A 18 22.21 30.19 -4.61
N ALA A 19 23.33 30.12 -3.93
CA ALA A 19 24.02 28.92 -3.59
C ALA A 19 23.18 28.02 -2.65
N ALA A 20 22.47 28.61 -1.69
CA ALA A 20 21.57 27.86 -0.78
C ALA A 20 20.37 27.25 -1.51
N ILE A 21 19.79 27.98 -2.47
CA ILE A 21 18.65 27.45 -3.27
C ILE A 21 19.07 26.29 -4.17
N VAL A 22 20.24 26.39 -4.80
CA VAL A 22 20.77 25.29 -5.63
C VAL A 22 21.09 24.06 -4.78
N SER A 23 21.62 24.24 -3.58
CA SER A 23 21.90 23.12 -2.67
C SER A 23 20.63 22.39 -2.21
N LEU A 24 19.56 23.12 -1.97
CA LEU A 24 18.25 22.55 -1.61
C LEU A 24 17.62 21.79 -2.80
N ALA A 25 17.75 22.30 -4.02
CA ALA A 25 17.23 21.64 -5.21
C ALA A 25 17.98 20.32 -5.52
N LEU A 26 19.28 20.25 -5.28
CA LEU A 26 20.08 19.05 -5.45
C LEU A 26 19.83 18.02 -4.34
N SER A 27 19.51 18.46 -3.13
CA SER A 27 19.19 17.56 -2.01
C SER A 27 17.82 16.87 -2.17
N SER A 28 16.89 17.49 -2.87
CA SER A 28 15.55 16.90 -3.10
C SER A 28 15.53 15.84 -4.23
N HIS A 29 16.59 15.74 -5.04
CA HIS A 29 16.70 14.74 -6.11
C HIS A 29 17.51 13.49 -5.71
N GLY A 30 18.13 13.48 -4.54
CA GLY A 30 19.03 12.41 -4.10
C GLY A 30 18.46 11.44 -3.07
N GLY A 31 17.27 11.63 -2.60
CA GLY A 31 16.69 10.79 -1.56
C GLY A 31 15.42 10.10 -2.03
N ASN A 32 15.49 8.84 -2.40
CA ASN A 32 14.47 7.79 -2.32
C ASN A 32 14.34 6.87 -3.53
N ALA A 33 15.24 6.91 -4.49
CA ALA A 33 15.18 5.96 -5.61
C ALA A 33 15.54 4.51 -5.26
N LYS A 34 16.11 4.24 -4.08
CA LYS A 34 16.59 2.90 -3.73
C LYS A 34 15.68 2.07 -2.82
N THR A 35 14.71 2.68 -2.14
CA THR A 35 13.84 1.93 -1.22
C THR A 35 12.44 1.68 -1.79
N GLN A 36 12.03 2.41 -2.80
CA GLN A 36 10.72 2.20 -3.45
C GLN A 36 10.73 1.05 -4.48
N GLY A 37 11.88 0.62 -4.94
CA GLY A 37 12.00 -0.47 -5.92
C GLY A 37 11.68 -1.86 -5.38
N LEU A 38 11.68 -2.05 -4.06
CA LEU A 38 11.46 -3.36 -3.43
C LEU A 38 10.02 -3.63 -3.00
N LEU A 39 9.13 -2.63 -3.05
CA LEU A 39 7.76 -2.74 -2.56
C LEU A 39 6.69 -2.49 -3.63
N GLN A 40 7.07 -2.36 -4.90
CA GLN A 40 6.05 -2.32 -5.95
C GLN A 40 5.44 -3.71 -6.12
N PRO A 41 4.11 -3.83 -6.02
CA PRO A 41 3.46 -5.10 -6.25
C PRO A 41 3.70 -5.54 -7.70
N LEU A 42 4.35 -6.69 -7.86
CA LEU A 42 4.39 -7.37 -9.15
C LEU A 42 2.97 -7.83 -9.46
N THR A 43 2.37 -7.27 -10.48
CA THR A 43 0.98 -7.53 -10.80
C THR A 43 0.86 -8.30 -12.10
N LEU A 44 -0.02 -9.31 -12.11
CA LEU A 44 -0.33 -10.10 -13.31
C LEU A 44 -1.14 -9.29 -14.34
N ASP A 45 -1.72 -8.17 -13.94
CA ASP A 45 -2.70 -7.41 -14.72
C ASP A 45 -2.21 -5.99 -15.03
N GLY A 46 -0.93 -5.86 -15.39
CA GLY A 46 -0.34 -4.59 -15.78
C GLY A 46 -0.34 -3.50 -14.70
N GLY A 47 -0.43 -3.86 -13.45
CA GLY A 47 -0.38 -2.92 -12.33
C GLY A 47 -1.67 -2.16 -12.07
N ARG A 48 -2.77 -2.54 -12.69
CA ARG A 48 -4.04 -1.81 -12.52
C ARG A 48 -4.73 -2.16 -11.21
N TRP A 49 -4.79 -1.19 -10.32
CA TRP A 49 -5.57 -1.29 -9.10
C TRP A 49 -7.07 -1.26 -9.39
N ARG A 50 -7.80 -2.15 -8.74
CA ARG A 50 -9.26 -2.22 -8.76
C ARG A 50 -9.81 -1.70 -7.44
N ALA A 51 -11.03 -1.18 -7.47
CA ALA A 51 -11.75 -0.77 -6.28
C ALA A 51 -12.96 -1.69 -6.06
N SER A 52 -13.16 -2.14 -4.83
CA SER A 52 -14.29 -3.01 -4.47
C SER A 52 -14.68 -2.81 -3.02
N LEU A 53 -15.91 -3.12 -2.66
CA LEU A 53 -16.33 -3.15 -1.27
C LEU A 53 -15.82 -4.42 -0.59
N ALA A 54 -15.33 -4.27 0.62
CA ALA A 54 -14.92 -5.35 1.50
C ALA A 54 -15.22 -5.00 2.95
N GLY A 55 -15.35 -6.00 3.79
CA GLY A 55 -15.59 -5.81 5.21
C GLY A 55 -15.04 -6.98 6.01
N ALA A 56 -14.82 -6.77 7.32
CA ALA A 56 -14.42 -7.83 8.22
C ALA A 56 -15.52 -8.88 8.34
N SER A 57 -15.11 -10.14 8.35
CA SER A 57 -15.99 -11.27 8.59
C SER A 57 -15.78 -11.80 9.99
N PRO A 58 -16.85 -12.13 10.73
CA PRO A 58 -16.70 -12.92 11.93
C PRO A 58 -16.09 -14.26 11.59
N VAL A 59 -15.08 -14.68 12.35
CA VAL A 59 -14.39 -15.96 12.15
C VAL A 59 -14.43 -16.80 13.42
N HIS A 60 -14.56 -18.12 13.21
CA HIS A 60 -14.37 -19.10 14.28
C HIS A 60 -12.94 -19.62 14.21
N TYR A 61 -12.12 -19.22 15.17
CA TYR A 61 -10.73 -19.68 15.24
C TYR A 61 -10.65 -21.18 15.54
N GLY A 62 -9.58 -21.81 15.08
CA GLY A 62 -9.38 -23.26 15.17
C GLY A 62 -10.04 -24.05 14.06
N ARG A 63 -10.89 -23.45 13.24
CA ARG A 63 -11.48 -24.07 12.05
C ARG A 63 -10.50 -24.04 10.87
N ARG A 64 -10.54 -25.06 10.04
CA ARG A 64 -9.91 -25.02 8.71
C ARG A 64 -10.90 -24.53 7.67
N THR A 65 -10.41 -23.67 6.78
CA THR A 65 -11.16 -23.22 5.61
C THR A 65 -11.18 -24.32 4.53
N ASN A 66 -12.02 -24.14 3.51
CA ASN A 66 -12.00 -25.05 2.34
C ASN A 66 -10.74 -24.89 1.46
N CYS A 67 -9.90 -23.89 1.73
CA CYS A 67 -8.55 -23.78 1.19
C CYS A 67 -7.48 -24.40 2.11
N SER A 68 -7.87 -25.19 3.09
CA SER A 68 -7.00 -25.90 4.05
C SER A 68 -6.19 -24.99 4.97
N ILE A 69 -6.59 -23.73 5.13
CA ILE A 69 -5.95 -22.78 6.05
C ILE A 69 -6.59 -22.88 7.43
N LEU A 70 -5.77 -23.06 8.45
CA LEU A 70 -6.21 -23.00 9.85
C LEU A 70 -6.39 -21.55 10.27
N LEU A 71 -7.61 -21.18 10.66
CA LEU A 71 -7.91 -19.84 11.13
C LEU A 71 -7.39 -19.62 12.54
N ARG A 72 -6.51 -18.63 12.67
CA ARG A 72 -5.92 -18.19 13.94
C ARG A 72 -6.13 -16.67 14.10
N PRO A 73 -6.01 -16.10 15.31
CA PRO A 73 -6.17 -14.66 15.52
C PRO A 73 -5.25 -13.78 14.66
N ASN A 74 -4.08 -14.28 14.28
CA ASN A 74 -3.13 -13.59 13.42
C ASN A 74 -3.23 -13.94 11.92
N THR A 75 -4.20 -14.75 11.51
CA THR A 75 -4.39 -15.11 10.10
C THR A 75 -4.78 -13.91 9.28
N ILE A 76 -4.04 -13.65 8.21
CA ILE A 76 -4.28 -12.60 7.24
C ILE A 76 -4.74 -13.25 5.95
N GLY A 77 -5.95 -12.95 5.51
CA GLY A 77 -6.52 -13.53 4.31
C GLY A 77 -7.84 -12.91 3.91
N VAL A 78 -8.27 -13.25 2.71
CA VAL A 78 -9.58 -12.85 2.18
C VAL A 78 -10.42 -14.07 1.82
N THR A 79 -11.72 -13.93 1.96
CA THR A 79 -12.72 -14.82 1.38
C THR A 79 -13.25 -14.21 0.10
N ASP A 80 -13.32 -15.02 -0.95
CA ASP A 80 -13.89 -14.64 -2.25
C ASP A 80 -14.69 -15.80 -2.82
N SER A 81 -15.72 -15.49 -3.62
CA SER A 81 -16.58 -16.52 -4.21
C SER A 81 -16.04 -17.10 -5.51
N VAL A 82 -15.15 -16.40 -6.19
CA VAL A 82 -14.71 -16.70 -7.56
C VAL A 82 -13.23 -17.05 -7.63
N LEU A 83 -12.38 -16.30 -6.94
CA LEU A 83 -10.93 -16.47 -7.03
C LEU A 83 -10.48 -17.81 -6.44
N PRO A 84 -9.52 -18.50 -7.08
CA PRO A 84 -8.97 -19.73 -6.54
C PRO A 84 -8.27 -19.58 -5.19
N CYS A 85 -8.22 -20.63 -4.42
CA CYS A 85 -7.42 -20.72 -3.19
C CYS A 85 -5.95 -20.34 -3.45
N GLY A 86 -5.37 -19.56 -2.56
CA GLY A 86 -3.96 -19.20 -2.62
C GLY A 86 -3.61 -18.08 -3.60
N VAL A 87 -4.55 -17.55 -4.35
CA VAL A 87 -4.31 -16.36 -5.18
C VAL A 87 -3.86 -15.22 -4.29
N LYS A 88 -2.70 -14.65 -4.60
CA LYS A 88 -2.11 -13.57 -3.83
C LYS A 88 -2.57 -12.21 -4.34
N LEU A 89 -2.85 -11.32 -3.41
CA LEU A 89 -3.36 -9.98 -3.65
C LEU A 89 -2.59 -8.97 -2.79
N TYR A 90 -2.39 -7.78 -3.33
CA TYR A 90 -2.14 -6.61 -2.50
C TYR A 90 -3.45 -5.88 -2.26
N VAL A 91 -3.69 -5.50 -1.02
CA VAL A 91 -4.89 -4.77 -0.60
C VAL A 91 -4.46 -3.50 0.12
N ALA A 92 -5.15 -2.39 -0.15
CA ALA A 92 -4.92 -1.11 0.51
C ALA A 92 -6.26 -0.41 0.79
N TYR A 93 -6.30 0.36 1.87
CA TYR A 93 -7.44 1.16 2.25
C TYR A 93 -6.99 2.58 2.63
N ALA A 94 -7.65 3.59 2.08
CA ALA A 94 -7.31 4.99 2.30
C ALA A 94 -5.80 5.24 2.14
N ASN A 95 -5.15 5.78 3.17
CA ASN A 95 -3.70 6.03 3.19
C ASN A 95 -2.91 4.92 3.91
N SER A 96 -3.54 3.77 4.20
CA SER A 96 -2.82 2.66 4.82
C SER A 96 -1.78 2.07 3.87
N PRO A 97 -0.69 1.51 4.39
CA PRO A 97 0.23 0.71 3.59
C PRO A 97 -0.50 -0.46 2.94
N GLN A 98 -0.07 -0.83 1.74
CA GLN A 98 -0.58 -2.04 1.09
C GLN A 98 -0.18 -3.29 1.87
N VAL A 99 -1.07 -4.24 1.98
CA VAL A 99 -0.86 -5.51 2.66
C VAL A 99 -0.93 -6.65 1.66
N LEU A 100 0.11 -7.48 1.62
CA LEU A 100 0.08 -8.72 0.86
C LEU A 100 -0.79 -9.74 1.59
N THR A 101 -1.76 -10.29 0.89
CA THR A 101 -2.68 -11.31 1.41
C THR A 101 -2.95 -12.37 0.35
N GLN A 102 -3.80 -13.33 0.68
CA GLN A 102 -4.20 -14.38 -0.25
C GLN A 102 -5.65 -14.81 -0.01
N VAL A 103 -6.23 -15.44 -1.02
CA VAL A 103 -7.53 -16.10 -0.87
C VAL A 103 -7.35 -17.36 -0.01
N ILE A 104 -7.96 -17.35 1.16
CA ILE A 104 -7.88 -18.43 2.16
C ILE A 104 -9.18 -19.22 2.28
N GLU A 105 -10.25 -18.71 1.74
CA GLU A 105 -11.55 -19.37 1.76
C GLU A 105 -12.35 -18.99 0.51
N ARG A 106 -13.02 -19.98 -0.09
CA ARG A 106 -13.95 -19.79 -1.20
C ARG A 106 -15.36 -20.09 -0.73
N ARG A 107 -16.16 -19.08 -0.60
CA ARG A 107 -17.60 -19.17 -0.30
C ARG A 107 -18.32 -17.91 -0.78
N PRO A 108 -19.64 -17.96 -0.92
CA PRO A 108 -20.40 -16.75 -1.19
C PRO A 108 -20.10 -15.66 -0.14
N VAL A 109 -19.88 -14.46 -0.61
CA VAL A 109 -19.75 -13.26 0.23
C VAL A 109 -21.07 -12.50 0.23
N PRO A 110 -21.36 -11.67 1.24
CA PRO A 110 -22.58 -10.88 1.27
C PRO A 110 -22.74 -10.02 0.02
N PRO A 111 -23.99 -9.79 -0.46
CA PRO A 111 -24.23 -8.99 -1.66
C PRO A 111 -23.55 -7.62 -1.60
N GLY A 112 -23.02 -7.18 -2.74
CA GLY A 112 -22.34 -5.90 -2.89
C GLY A 112 -20.89 -5.89 -2.43
N ARG A 113 -20.40 -6.95 -1.80
CA ARG A 113 -18.98 -7.08 -1.42
C ARG A 113 -18.22 -7.98 -2.39
N LYS A 114 -16.98 -7.64 -2.65
CA LYS A 114 -16.04 -8.51 -3.38
C LYS A 114 -15.33 -9.46 -2.44
N PHE A 115 -14.92 -8.96 -1.27
CA PHE A 115 -14.17 -9.73 -0.28
C PHE A 115 -14.78 -9.62 1.11
N GLU A 116 -14.64 -10.70 1.88
CA GLU A 116 -14.62 -10.63 3.33
C GLU A 116 -13.17 -10.75 3.82
N LEU A 117 -12.81 -9.91 4.77
CA LEU A 117 -11.47 -9.82 5.32
C LEU A 117 -11.41 -10.54 6.66
N THR A 118 -10.29 -11.24 6.93
CA THR A 118 -10.06 -11.68 8.31
C THR A 118 -9.95 -10.48 9.25
N PRO A 119 -10.32 -10.63 10.54
CA PRO A 119 -10.23 -9.53 11.49
C PRO A 119 -8.83 -8.91 11.55
N LYS A 120 -7.78 -9.74 11.46
CA LYS A 120 -6.39 -9.24 11.48
C LYS A 120 -6.03 -8.44 10.24
N LEU A 121 -6.55 -8.79 9.07
CA LEU A 121 -6.35 -8.00 7.85
C LEU A 121 -7.11 -6.67 7.94
N ALA A 122 -8.36 -6.69 8.41
CA ALA A 122 -9.14 -5.48 8.61
C ALA A 122 -8.46 -4.52 9.60
N GLU A 123 -7.95 -5.05 10.71
CA GLU A 123 -7.16 -4.29 11.69
C GLU A 123 -5.93 -3.62 11.06
N LYS A 124 -5.15 -4.39 10.27
CA LYS A 124 -3.95 -3.85 9.60
C LYS A 124 -4.27 -2.74 8.60
N LEU A 125 -5.41 -2.81 7.95
CA LEU A 125 -5.87 -1.80 7.01
C LEU A 125 -6.58 -0.62 7.68
N GLY A 126 -6.96 -0.74 8.96
CA GLY A 126 -7.75 0.26 9.67
C GLY A 126 -9.20 0.31 9.20
N ILE A 127 -9.76 -0.84 8.79
CA ILE A 127 -11.13 -0.94 8.29
C ILE A 127 -12.09 -1.27 9.43
N ASP A 128 -13.13 -0.46 9.55
CA ASP A 128 -14.29 -0.72 10.36
C ASP A 128 -15.53 -0.82 9.45
N GLY A 129 -16.33 -1.87 9.65
CA GLY A 129 -17.51 -2.14 8.81
C GLY A 129 -17.14 -2.49 7.36
N VAL A 130 -17.98 -2.04 6.43
CA VAL A 130 -17.80 -2.26 4.99
C VAL A 130 -17.26 -1.00 4.35
N GLN A 131 -16.11 -1.13 3.70
CA GLN A 131 -15.40 -0.01 3.11
C GLN A 131 -14.97 -0.32 1.67
N LYS A 132 -14.75 0.73 0.89
CA LYS A 132 -14.19 0.64 -0.45
C LYS A 132 -12.69 0.51 -0.37
N ILE A 133 -12.16 -0.65 -0.70
CA ILE A 133 -10.74 -0.95 -0.73
C ILE A 133 -10.19 -0.90 -2.16
N ARG A 134 -8.88 -0.77 -2.28
CA ARG A 134 -8.15 -0.97 -3.53
C ARG A 134 -7.40 -2.29 -3.45
N TRP A 135 -7.34 -3.00 -4.55
CA TRP A 135 -6.64 -4.28 -4.61
C TRP A 135 -6.09 -4.56 -6.00
N VAL A 136 -5.09 -5.41 -6.05
CA VAL A 136 -4.43 -5.82 -7.28
C VAL A 136 -3.84 -7.22 -7.09
N PHE A 137 -3.77 -8.02 -8.14
CA PHE A 137 -3.10 -9.31 -8.08
C PHE A 137 -1.60 -9.13 -7.84
N ALA A 138 -1.05 -9.91 -6.93
CA ALA A 138 0.40 -10.01 -6.78
C ALA A 138 0.93 -11.00 -7.80
N GLY A 139 1.73 -10.52 -8.75
CA GLY A 139 2.35 -11.37 -9.76
C GLY A 139 3.42 -12.27 -9.17
N SER A 140 3.59 -13.46 -9.77
CA SER A 140 4.80 -14.24 -9.57
C SER A 140 5.95 -13.52 -10.27
N ALA A 141 7.07 -13.31 -9.60
CA ALA A 141 8.29 -12.96 -10.29
C ALA A 141 8.61 -14.11 -11.26
N HIS A 142 8.39 -13.91 -12.53
CA HIS A 142 8.98 -14.80 -13.52
C HIS A 142 10.50 -14.66 -13.42
N ARG A 143 11.15 -15.71 -13.01
CA ARG A 143 12.60 -15.86 -13.14
C ARG A 143 12.95 -16.12 -14.59
#